data_3d09bc717e0661f74a51d2ef5c767f25
#
_entry.id   3d09bc717e0661f74a51d2ef5c767f25
#
_cell.length_a   1.000
_cell.length_b   1.000
_cell.length_c   1.000
_cell.angle_alpha   90.00
_cell.angle_beta   90.00
_cell.angle_gamma   90.00
#
_symmetry.space_group_name_H-M   'P 1'
#
loop_
_entity.id
_entity.type
_entity.pdbx_description
1 polymer ?
#
loop_
_entity_poly.entity_id
_entity_poly.type
_entity_poly.pdbx_seq_one_letter_code
_entity_poly.pdbx_strand_id
1 'polypeptide(L)'
;MSRTPRGRSIGALAVSAGTMLALIAPMTPAHAETRYRQINQAAITAVAADSATATDPISNTLDGNPDTIWHTKWQNGKDPLPHWIVFKLGDEAVNLGKVEITPRSSSNGSGRMHDYELYTADTKTCNNAAFSSAKPVAAGSYGVSNTSIRKITFAATKATCVKVKVNSSWGGDGSDEEVSSMAEFNAFTVDGSDPSPDPTPSEPPTPEVPKDAISLSDGTVTVRARRDFPQVIDYTVGHAHMAGRIGSPLTKVRINGTDHVATVSAPTTTGSSASWKLTFRDLPGVELTANIKVSDGVMTWSISHIVDTPDRRVNIVSV
;
A
#
# COMPACT_ATOMS: atom_id res chain seq x y z
N MET A 1 -75.03 29.21 53.37
CA MET A 1 -74.98 27.73 53.21
C MET A 1 -75.58 27.40 51.84
N SER A 2 -74.84 27.10 50.87
CA SER A 2 -75.35 26.37 49.69
C SER A 2 -74.17 25.88 48.89
N ARG A 3 -74.06 24.54 48.63
CA ARG A 3 -73.03 23.83 47.93
C ARG A 3 -73.34 23.84 46.44
N THR A 4 -72.39 24.19 45.58
CA THR A 4 -72.43 24.07 44.14
C THR A 4 -71.89 22.72 43.74
N PRO A 5 -72.45 21.96 42.74
CA PRO A 5 -71.91 20.73 42.21
C PRO A 5 -70.98 21.05 41.04
N ARG A 6 -69.87 20.33 41.01
CA ARG A 6 -68.88 20.32 39.92
C ARG A 6 -69.40 19.54 38.69
N GLY A 7 -69.45 20.22 37.54
CA GLY A 7 -69.68 19.63 36.24
C GLY A 7 -68.36 19.00 35.71
N ARG A 8 -68.39 17.73 35.25
CA ARG A 8 -67.36 17.06 34.53
C ARG A 8 -67.47 17.33 33.02
N SER A 9 -66.45 17.96 32.46
CA SER A 9 -66.32 18.09 31.01
C SER A 9 -65.67 16.82 30.44
N ILE A 10 -66.31 16.19 29.47
CA ILE A 10 -65.77 15.06 28.70
C ILE A 10 -65.05 15.68 27.49
N GLY A 11 -63.69 15.57 27.49
CA GLY A 11 -62.89 16.00 26.36
C GLY A 11 -62.93 14.95 25.25
N ALA A 12 -63.35 15.35 24.08
CA ALA A 12 -63.27 14.53 22.87
C ALA A 12 -61.85 14.43 22.36
N LEU A 13 -61.31 13.22 22.23
CA LEU A 13 -60.03 12.93 21.65
C LEU A 13 -60.20 12.96 20.09
N ALA A 14 -59.64 13.97 19.45
CA ALA A 14 -59.52 13.99 17.98
C ALA A 14 -58.29 13.18 17.55
N VAL A 15 -58.49 12.05 16.93
CA VAL A 15 -57.42 11.25 16.28
C VAL A 15 -57.17 11.88 14.91
N SER A 16 -56.08 12.61 14.74
CA SER A 16 -55.60 13.06 13.46
C SER A 16 -54.80 11.93 12.77
N ALA A 17 -55.36 11.42 11.68
CA ALA A 17 -54.66 10.50 10.77
C ALA A 17 -53.55 11.29 10.06
N GLY A 18 -52.31 11.21 10.57
CA GLY A 18 -51.15 11.75 9.88
C GLY A 18 -50.72 10.80 8.75
N THR A 19 -50.90 11.24 7.52
CA THR A 19 -50.39 10.56 6.33
C THR A 19 -48.87 10.66 6.35
N MET A 20 -48.17 9.57 6.68
CA MET A 20 -46.73 9.48 6.50
C MET A 20 -46.41 9.41 5.00
N LEU A 21 -45.96 10.51 4.43
CA LEU A 21 -45.34 10.56 3.12
C LEU A 21 -43.91 9.98 3.27
N ALA A 22 -43.70 8.72 2.91
CA ALA A 22 -42.38 8.12 2.84
C ALA A 22 -41.60 8.80 1.70
N LEU A 23 -40.66 9.66 2.02
CA LEU A 23 -39.66 10.14 1.08
C LEU A 23 -38.76 8.95 0.70
N ILE A 24 -39.01 8.38 -0.49
CA ILE A 24 -38.08 7.47 -1.13
C ILE A 24 -36.96 8.35 -1.68
N ALA A 25 -35.86 8.48 -0.91
CA ALA A 25 -34.63 9.06 -1.42
C ALA A 25 -34.12 8.17 -2.59
N PRO A 26 -33.73 8.75 -3.73
CA PRO A 26 -33.13 7.95 -4.79
C PRO A 26 -31.84 7.33 -4.23
N MET A 27 -31.78 5.98 -4.21
CA MET A 27 -30.55 5.26 -3.94
C MET A 27 -29.61 5.56 -5.10
N THR A 28 -28.61 6.41 -4.88
CA THR A 28 -27.47 6.50 -5.80
C THR A 28 -26.83 5.12 -5.85
N PRO A 29 -26.57 4.56 -7.05
CA PRO A 29 -25.88 3.28 -7.13
C PRO A 29 -24.51 3.45 -6.44
N ALA A 30 -24.26 2.60 -5.45
CA ALA A 30 -22.92 2.51 -4.85
C ALA A 30 -21.97 2.14 -5.99
N HIS A 31 -21.05 3.02 -6.33
CA HIS A 31 -19.97 2.70 -7.24
C HIS A 31 -19.14 1.60 -6.55
N ALA A 32 -19.16 0.40 -7.11
CA ALA A 32 -18.31 -0.68 -6.64
C ALA A 32 -16.85 -0.20 -6.76
N GLU A 33 -16.17 -0.10 -5.63
CA GLU A 33 -14.77 0.28 -5.59
C GLU A 33 -13.96 -0.80 -6.31
N THR A 34 -13.15 -0.39 -7.29
CA THR A 34 -12.30 -1.32 -8.03
C THR A 34 -11.28 -1.94 -7.09
N ARG A 35 -11.38 -3.24 -6.87
CA ARG A 35 -10.44 -3.98 -6.02
C ARG A 35 -9.29 -4.51 -6.87
N TYR A 36 -8.06 -4.26 -6.39
CA TYR A 36 -6.84 -4.74 -7.01
C TYR A 36 -6.22 -5.83 -6.13
N ARG A 37 -5.88 -6.98 -6.74
CA ARG A 37 -5.15 -8.05 -6.08
C ARG A 37 -3.77 -8.17 -6.71
N GLN A 38 -2.71 -8.11 -5.90
CA GLN A 38 -1.34 -8.29 -6.38
C GLN A 38 -1.14 -9.73 -6.89
N ILE A 39 -0.58 -9.86 -8.08
CA ILE A 39 -0.09 -11.14 -8.60
C ILE A 39 1.13 -11.53 -7.77
N ASN A 40 1.20 -12.81 -7.38
CA ASN A 40 2.39 -13.31 -6.67
C ASN A 40 3.65 -13.02 -7.50
N GLN A 41 4.58 -12.25 -6.96
CA GLN A 41 5.80 -11.85 -7.67
C GLN A 41 6.61 -13.05 -8.15
N ALA A 42 6.60 -14.18 -7.41
CA ALA A 42 7.23 -15.43 -7.82
C ALA A 42 6.62 -16.05 -9.11
N ALA A 43 5.41 -15.67 -9.51
CA ALA A 43 4.80 -16.10 -10.77
C ALA A 43 5.19 -15.19 -11.96
N ILE A 44 5.73 -14.00 -11.67
CA ILE A 44 6.15 -13.04 -12.69
C ILE A 44 7.59 -13.32 -13.07
N THR A 45 7.91 -13.19 -14.34
CA THR A 45 9.28 -13.33 -14.86
C THR A 45 9.61 -12.13 -15.74
N ALA A 46 10.73 -11.46 -15.48
CA ALA A 46 11.31 -10.51 -16.43
C ALA A 46 11.99 -11.31 -17.55
N VAL A 47 11.45 -11.24 -18.76
CA VAL A 47 11.83 -12.16 -19.86
C VAL A 47 12.70 -11.53 -20.93
N ALA A 48 12.65 -10.21 -21.10
CA ALA A 48 13.44 -9.49 -22.09
C ALA A 48 13.55 -8.00 -21.75
N ALA A 49 14.64 -7.38 -22.16
CA ALA A 49 14.81 -5.94 -22.23
C ALA A 49 15.65 -5.62 -23.47
N ASP A 50 15.62 -4.36 -23.94
CA ASP A 50 16.50 -3.90 -25.03
C ASP A 50 17.94 -3.76 -24.55
N SER A 51 18.14 -3.40 -23.30
CA SER A 51 19.44 -3.15 -22.70
C SER A 51 19.46 -3.54 -21.20
N ALA A 52 20.56 -4.10 -20.74
CA ALA A 52 20.84 -4.34 -19.32
C ALA A 52 22.36 -4.45 -19.11
N THR A 53 22.83 -4.14 -17.90
CA THR A 53 24.21 -4.45 -17.50
C THR A 53 24.26 -5.82 -16.82
N ALA A 54 25.42 -6.43 -16.80
CA ALA A 54 25.62 -7.73 -16.13
C ALA A 54 25.49 -7.59 -14.59
N THR A 55 25.80 -6.42 -14.05
CA THR A 55 25.70 -6.11 -12.61
C THR A 55 24.30 -5.75 -12.17
N ASP A 56 23.50 -5.24 -13.09
CA ASP A 56 22.13 -4.75 -12.83
C ASP A 56 21.15 -5.38 -13.85
N PRO A 57 20.97 -6.71 -13.77
CA PRO A 57 20.16 -7.46 -14.72
C PRO A 57 18.65 -7.21 -14.51
N ILE A 58 17.85 -7.61 -15.49
CA ILE A 58 16.39 -7.47 -15.45
C ILE A 58 15.74 -8.22 -14.27
N SER A 59 16.38 -9.29 -13.78
CA SER A 59 15.89 -10.07 -12.64
C SER A 59 15.81 -9.27 -11.34
N ASN A 60 16.62 -8.22 -11.20
CA ASN A 60 16.58 -7.35 -10.02
C ASN A 60 15.23 -6.62 -9.85
N THR A 61 14.43 -6.52 -10.92
CA THR A 61 13.09 -5.91 -10.82
C THR A 61 12.06 -6.79 -10.12
N LEU A 62 12.43 -8.01 -9.71
CA LEU A 62 11.53 -9.02 -9.11
C LEU A 62 12.17 -9.74 -7.92
N ASP A 63 13.26 -9.22 -7.37
CA ASP A 63 13.99 -9.88 -6.27
C ASP A 63 13.50 -9.47 -4.87
N GLY A 64 12.56 -8.51 -4.80
CA GLY A 64 12.00 -8.00 -3.55
C GLY A 64 12.94 -7.08 -2.78
N ASN A 65 14.05 -6.64 -3.40
CA ASN A 65 15.04 -5.78 -2.80
C ASN A 65 15.09 -4.41 -3.51
N PRO A 66 14.50 -3.34 -2.96
CA PRO A 66 14.46 -2.03 -3.62
C PRO A 66 15.84 -1.35 -3.74
N ASP A 67 16.89 -1.92 -3.18
CA ASP A 67 18.27 -1.42 -3.28
C ASP A 67 19.01 -1.97 -4.50
N THR A 68 18.52 -3.07 -5.08
CA THR A 68 18.95 -3.58 -6.38
C THR A 68 18.13 -2.99 -7.50
N ILE A 69 18.67 -2.91 -8.71
CA ILE A 69 17.98 -2.30 -9.85
C ILE A 69 18.25 -3.06 -11.14
N TRP A 70 17.33 -3.03 -12.07
CA TRP A 70 17.66 -3.13 -13.49
C TRP A 70 18.23 -1.78 -13.94
N HIS A 71 19.33 -1.81 -14.71
CA HIS A 71 19.91 -0.62 -15.31
C HIS A 71 20.35 -0.91 -16.74
N THR A 72 19.99 -0.03 -17.67
CA THR A 72 20.45 -0.12 -19.05
C THR A 72 21.95 0.17 -19.14
N LYS A 73 22.57 -0.21 -20.24
CA LYS A 73 24.01 0.00 -20.44
C LYS A 73 24.39 1.46 -20.29
N TRP A 74 25.42 1.72 -19.49
CA TRP A 74 25.92 3.07 -19.20
C TRP A 74 27.44 3.18 -19.29
N GLN A 75 28.17 2.06 -19.27
CA GLN A 75 29.62 1.98 -19.43
C GLN A 75 29.97 1.62 -20.85
N ASN A 76 31.10 2.19 -21.39
CA ASN A 76 31.57 1.97 -22.74
C ASN A 76 30.55 2.34 -23.83
N GLY A 77 29.85 3.42 -23.62
CA GLY A 77 28.74 3.91 -24.44
C GLY A 77 27.38 3.58 -23.84
N LYS A 78 26.42 4.47 -24.03
CA LYS A 78 25.02 4.28 -23.65
C LYS A 78 24.23 3.74 -24.83
N ASP A 79 23.25 2.88 -24.56
CA ASP A 79 22.27 2.53 -25.58
C ASP A 79 21.22 3.66 -25.66
N PRO A 80 20.71 4.02 -26.85
CA PRO A 80 19.79 5.15 -26.99
C PRO A 80 18.38 4.81 -26.53
N LEU A 81 17.66 5.80 -26.01
CA LEU A 81 16.21 5.74 -25.79
C LEU A 81 15.44 5.53 -27.12
N PRO A 82 14.26 4.92 -27.09
CA PRO A 82 13.52 4.46 -25.91
C PRO A 82 13.96 3.08 -25.41
N HIS A 83 14.03 2.93 -24.10
CA HIS A 83 14.28 1.63 -23.48
C HIS A 83 12.97 0.87 -23.18
N TRP A 84 13.07 -0.44 -23.04
CA TRP A 84 11.91 -1.25 -22.67
C TRP A 84 12.31 -2.51 -21.89
N ILE A 85 11.37 -2.99 -21.08
CA ILE A 85 11.45 -4.26 -20.37
C ILE A 85 10.12 -4.99 -20.49
N VAL A 86 10.16 -6.31 -20.64
CA VAL A 86 9.00 -7.18 -20.80
C VAL A 86 8.91 -8.16 -19.64
N PHE A 87 7.72 -8.26 -19.06
CA PHE A 87 7.36 -9.19 -18.00
C PHE A 87 6.33 -10.20 -18.50
N LYS A 88 6.52 -11.48 -18.15
CA LYS A 88 5.50 -12.52 -18.23
C LYS A 88 4.82 -12.62 -16.87
N LEU A 89 3.49 -12.53 -16.81
CA LEU A 89 2.70 -12.50 -15.58
C LEU A 89 2.34 -13.88 -15.03
N GLY A 90 2.54 -14.92 -15.82
CA GLY A 90 2.17 -16.30 -15.54
C GLY A 90 1.93 -17.06 -16.84
N ASP A 91 1.46 -18.30 -16.75
CA ASP A 91 1.16 -19.12 -17.92
C ASP A 91 -0.23 -18.84 -18.52
N GLU A 92 -1.15 -18.38 -17.68
CA GLU A 92 -2.53 -18.04 -18.05
C GLU A 92 -2.75 -16.53 -18.05
N ALA A 93 -3.69 -16.08 -18.90
CA ALA A 93 -4.05 -14.68 -18.98
C ALA A 93 -4.81 -14.23 -17.72
N VAL A 94 -4.41 -13.11 -17.16
CA VAL A 94 -5.05 -12.49 -16.01
C VAL A 94 -5.80 -11.22 -16.42
N ASN A 95 -6.81 -10.83 -15.66
CA ASN A 95 -7.52 -9.56 -15.87
C ASN A 95 -6.71 -8.43 -15.19
N LEU A 96 -5.73 -7.88 -15.90
CA LEU A 96 -4.80 -6.89 -15.40
C LEU A 96 -5.40 -5.48 -15.42
N GLY A 97 -5.22 -4.69 -14.35
CA GLY A 97 -5.73 -3.32 -14.29
C GLY A 97 -4.83 -2.32 -13.57
N LYS A 98 -3.73 -2.80 -12.98
CA LYS A 98 -2.74 -1.93 -12.33
C LYS A 98 -1.35 -2.55 -12.37
N VAL A 99 -0.33 -1.70 -12.49
CA VAL A 99 1.06 -2.05 -12.18
C VAL A 99 1.65 -1.03 -11.21
N GLU A 100 2.63 -1.45 -10.45
CA GLU A 100 3.43 -0.58 -9.59
C GLU A 100 4.90 -0.74 -9.97
N ILE A 101 5.57 0.39 -10.15
CA ILE A 101 6.99 0.46 -10.49
C ILE A 101 7.70 1.22 -9.38
N THR A 102 8.65 0.58 -8.72
CA THR A 102 9.52 1.21 -7.74
C THR A 102 10.72 1.82 -8.46
N PRO A 103 10.91 3.14 -8.40
CA PRO A 103 12.06 3.78 -9.00
C PRO A 103 13.33 3.51 -8.18
N ARG A 104 14.48 3.70 -8.78
CA ARG A 104 15.77 3.69 -8.09
C ARG A 104 15.76 4.66 -6.90
N SER A 105 16.14 4.18 -5.71
CA SER A 105 16.11 4.94 -4.45
C SER A 105 17.41 5.73 -4.18
N SER A 106 18.53 5.37 -4.83
CA SER A 106 19.84 5.96 -4.57
C SER A 106 19.87 7.49 -4.81
N SER A 107 20.76 8.20 -4.12
CA SER A 107 20.99 9.64 -4.27
C SER A 107 21.36 10.02 -5.71
N ASN A 108 22.03 9.13 -6.43
CA ASN A 108 22.21 9.22 -7.87
C ASN A 108 20.92 8.75 -8.57
N GLY A 109 19.98 9.64 -8.81
CA GLY A 109 18.70 9.33 -9.44
C GLY A 109 18.72 8.98 -10.92
N SER A 110 19.91 8.78 -11.52
CA SER A 110 20.10 8.53 -12.95
C SER A 110 19.28 7.34 -13.44
N GLY A 111 18.58 7.53 -14.55
CA GLY A 111 17.72 6.53 -15.18
C GLY A 111 16.31 6.42 -14.59
N ARG A 112 15.90 7.30 -13.67
CA ARG A 112 14.49 7.32 -13.24
C ARG A 112 13.59 7.65 -14.40
N MET A 113 12.56 6.86 -14.61
CA MET A 113 11.59 7.00 -15.68
C MET A 113 10.93 8.39 -15.64
N HIS A 114 10.98 9.11 -16.76
CA HIS A 114 10.28 10.37 -16.99
C HIS A 114 9.02 10.12 -17.79
N ASP A 115 9.10 9.95 -19.11
CA ASP A 115 7.95 9.61 -19.94
C ASP A 115 7.89 8.11 -20.19
N TYR A 116 6.69 7.54 -20.07
CA TYR A 116 6.50 6.11 -20.27
C TYR A 116 5.25 5.78 -21.05
N GLU A 117 5.27 4.57 -21.60
CA GLU A 117 4.12 3.87 -22.17
C GLU A 117 4.08 2.45 -21.61
N LEU A 118 2.88 1.99 -21.26
CA LEU A 118 2.62 0.64 -20.79
C LEU A 118 1.79 -0.12 -21.83
N TYR A 119 2.21 -1.32 -22.16
CA TYR A 119 1.54 -2.19 -23.12
C TYR A 119 1.22 -3.53 -22.48
N THR A 120 0.13 -4.15 -22.96
CA THR A 120 -0.28 -5.50 -22.56
C THR A 120 -0.46 -6.37 -23.80
N ALA A 121 -0.24 -7.67 -23.65
CA ALA A 121 -0.53 -8.66 -24.67
C ALA A 121 -1.04 -9.96 -24.02
N ASP A 122 -2.00 -10.61 -24.66
CA ASP A 122 -2.44 -11.96 -24.31
C ASP A 122 -1.83 -12.95 -25.32
N THR A 123 -0.68 -13.49 -25.00
CA THR A 123 0.06 -14.40 -25.84
C THR A 123 0.99 -15.32 -25.02
N LYS A 124 1.26 -16.52 -25.52
CA LYS A 124 2.20 -17.45 -24.85
C LYS A 124 3.65 -17.02 -24.94
N THR A 125 4.00 -16.18 -25.91
CA THR A 125 5.38 -15.74 -26.16
C THR A 125 5.51 -14.26 -25.80
N CYS A 126 6.05 -13.97 -24.61
CA CYS A 126 6.31 -12.62 -24.14
C CYS A 126 7.68 -12.14 -24.64
N ASN A 127 7.67 -11.35 -25.70
CA ASN A 127 8.86 -10.68 -26.25
C ASN A 127 8.45 -9.30 -26.81
N ASN A 128 9.40 -8.50 -27.29
CA ASN A 128 9.08 -7.19 -27.83
C ASN A 128 8.14 -7.23 -29.04
N ALA A 129 8.25 -8.27 -29.89
CA ALA A 129 7.41 -8.41 -31.08
C ALA A 129 5.93 -8.63 -30.76
N ALA A 130 5.61 -9.19 -29.59
CA ALA A 130 4.23 -9.38 -29.12
C ALA A 130 3.45 -8.05 -28.99
N PHE A 131 4.12 -6.93 -28.95
CA PHE A 131 3.53 -5.60 -28.77
C PHE A 131 3.60 -4.73 -30.05
N SER A 132 4.03 -5.27 -31.19
CA SER A 132 4.27 -4.50 -32.43
C SER A 132 3.03 -3.77 -32.97
N SER A 133 1.83 -4.32 -32.76
CA SER A 133 0.55 -3.73 -33.13
C SER A 133 -0.26 -3.20 -31.94
N ALA A 134 0.24 -3.35 -30.71
CA ALA A 134 -0.47 -2.95 -29.51
C ALA A 134 -0.47 -1.42 -29.35
N LYS A 135 -1.61 -0.90 -28.87
CA LYS A 135 -1.67 0.48 -28.36
C LYS A 135 -1.32 0.48 -26.87
N PRO A 136 -0.70 1.55 -26.35
CA PRO A 136 -0.46 1.63 -24.91
C PRO A 136 -1.79 1.62 -24.15
N VAL A 137 -1.85 0.83 -23.08
CA VAL A 137 -2.99 0.82 -22.12
C VAL A 137 -2.90 1.97 -21.12
N ALA A 138 -1.70 2.50 -20.92
CA ALA A 138 -1.43 3.72 -20.16
C ALA A 138 -0.17 4.41 -20.67
N ALA A 139 -0.12 5.71 -20.51
CA ALA A 139 1.05 6.54 -20.74
C ALA A 139 1.04 7.70 -19.76
N GLY A 140 2.20 8.29 -19.47
CA GLY A 140 2.30 9.43 -18.57
C GLY A 140 3.74 9.88 -18.34
N SER A 141 3.87 10.87 -17.45
CA SER A 141 5.15 11.49 -17.10
C SER A 141 5.30 11.58 -15.59
N TYR A 142 6.54 11.49 -15.11
CA TYR A 142 6.89 11.65 -13.70
C TYR A 142 7.94 12.73 -13.50
N GLY A 143 7.74 13.59 -12.51
CA GLY A 143 8.70 14.63 -12.17
C GLY A 143 10.02 14.07 -11.63
N VAL A 144 11.10 14.80 -11.80
CA VAL A 144 12.49 14.42 -11.45
C VAL A 144 12.67 14.01 -9.98
N SER A 145 12.05 14.71 -9.06
CA SER A 145 12.17 14.47 -7.62
C SER A 145 11.26 13.36 -7.09
N ASN A 146 10.44 12.77 -7.96
CA ASN A 146 9.50 11.76 -7.53
C ASN A 146 10.17 10.39 -7.35
N THR A 147 10.46 10.01 -6.10
CA THR A 147 11.00 8.71 -5.70
C THR A 147 9.93 7.73 -5.20
N SER A 148 8.68 8.15 -5.19
CA SER A 148 7.57 7.29 -4.75
C SER A 148 7.28 6.17 -5.76
N ILE A 149 6.70 5.08 -5.30
CA ILE A 149 6.21 4.00 -6.15
C ILE A 149 5.22 4.57 -7.17
N ARG A 150 5.45 4.24 -8.43
CA ARG A 150 4.62 4.68 -9.56
C ARG A 150 3.44 3.73 -9.73
N LYS A 151 2.27 4.18 -9.30
CA LYS A 151 1.03 3.41 -9.40
C LYS A 151 0.34 3.78 -10.71
N ILE A 152 0.28 2.83 -11.65
CA ILE A 152 -0.29 3.04 -12.99
C ILE A 152 -1.55 2.18 -13.08
N THR A 153 -2.71 2.81 -13.14
CA THR A 153 -4.01 2.15 -13.31
C THR A 153 -4.55 2.36 -14.71
N PHE A 154 -5.25 1.37 -15.24
CA PHE A 154 -5.84 1.40 -16.58
C PHE A 154 -7.08 0.51 -16.64
N ALA A 155 -7.83 0.59 -17.74
CA ALA A 155 -9.00 -0.27 -17.95
C ALA A 155 -8.57 -1.74 -17.95
N ALA A 156 -9.25 -2.57 -17.15
CA ALA A 156 -8.93 -3.99 -17.02
C ALA A 156 -8.86 -4.67 -18.39
N THR A 157 -7.79 -5.41 -18.62
CA THR A 157 -7.55 -6.11 -19.87
C THR A 157 -6.91 -7.48 -19.63
N LYS A 158 -7.26 -8.48 -20.46
CA LYS A 158 -6.63 -9.79 -20.41
C LYS A 158 -5.18 -9.69 -20.87
N ALA A 159 -4.25 -10.19 -20.06
CA ALA A 159 -2.83 -10.14 -20.36
C ALA A 159 -2.08 -11.33 -19.75
N THR A 160 -1.17 -11.89 -20.52
CA THR A 160 -0.09 -12.77 -20.06
C THR A 160 1.25 -12.03 -20.01
N CYS A 161 1.36 -10.91 -20.74
CA CYS A 161 2.58 -10.14 -20.89
C CYS A 161 2.34 -8.65 -20.67
N VAL A 162 3.32 -7.98 -20.07
CA VAL A 162 3.39 -6.53 -19.93
C VAL A 162 4.71 -6.02 -20.48
N LYS A 163 4.70 -4.91 -21.23
CA LYS A 163 5.88 -4.16 -21.59
C LYS A 163 5.81 -2.77 -21.01
N VAL A 164 6.85 -2.39 -20.29
CA VAL A 164 7.11 -1.00 -19.88
C VAL A 164 8.10 -0.43 -20.88
N LYS A 165 7.71 0.65 -21.56
CA LYS A 165 8.58 1.41 -22.47
C LYS A 165 8.86 2.76 -21.85
N VAL A 166 10.13 3.13 -21.76
CA VAL A 166 10.62 4.38 -21.22
C VAL A 166 11.06 5.25 -22.38
N ASN A 167 10.33 6.32 -22.63
CA ASN A 167 10.59 7.23 -23.76
C ASN A 167 11.63 8.28 -23.39
N SER A 168 11.69 8.68 -22.10
CA SER A 168 12.70 9.57 -21.55
C SER A 168 12.97 9.25 -20.09
N SER A 169 14.14 9.63 -19.60
CA SER A 169 14.58 9.39 -18.23
C SER A 169 15.23 10.62 -17.63
N TRP A 170 15.23 10.71 -16.29
CA TRP A 170 15.90 11.74 -15.53
C TRP A 170 17.33 11.33 -15.17
N GLY A 171 18.28 12.23 -15.32
CA GLY A 171 19.59 12.15 -14.72
C GLY A 171 19.56 12.41 -13.21
N GLY A 172 20.65 12.11 -12.54
CA GLY A 172 20.79 12.34 -11.10
C GLY A 172 20.76 13.82 -10.71
N ASP A 173 21.10 14.70 -11.63
CA ASP A 173 21.07 16.17 -11.49
C ASP A 173 19.76 16.81 -11.97
N GLY A 174 18.82 15.98 -12.46
CA GLY A 174 17.53 16.44 -12.98
C GLY A 174 17.55 16.83 -14.47
N SER A 175 18.66 16.64 -15.16
CA SER A 175 18.73 16.74 -16.62
C SER A 175 18.11 15.52 -17.29
N ASP A 176 17.92 15.57 -18.60
CA ASP A 176 17.57 14.41 -19.40
C ASP A 176 18.72 13.40 -19.43
N GLU A 177 18.39 12.11 -19.37
CA GLU A 177 19.36 11.01 -19.35
C GLU A 177 18.97 9.95 -20.37
N GLU A 178 19.98 9.32 -21.00
CA GLU A 178 19.76 8.27 -21.99
C GLU A 178 19.56 6.88 -21.37
N VAL A 179 20.00 6.67 -20.12
CA VAL A 179 19.84 5.38 -19.43
C VAL A 179 18.51 5.28 -18.70
N SER A 180 18.06 4.05 -18.46
CA SER A 180 16.87 3.78 -17.64
C SER A 180 17.18 2.82 -16.52
N SER A 181 16.46 2.95 -15.39
CA SER A 181 16.57 2.09 -14.23
C SER A 181 15.22 1.84 -13.57
N MET A 182 15.08 0.67 -12.95
CA MET A 182 13.89 0.25 -12.19
C MET A 182 14.33 -0.66 -11.04
N ALA A 183 13.85 -0.41 -9.82
CA ALA A 183 14.13 -1.28 -8.68
C ALA A 183 13.15 -2.46 -8.65
N GLU A 184 11.84 -2.20 -8.63
CA GLU A 184 10.84 -3.26 -8.50
C GLU A 184 9.67 -3.07 -9.46
N PHE A 185 9.10 -4.20 -9.90
CA PHE A 185 7.86 -4.27 -10.67
C PHE A 185 6.84 -5.16 -9.97
N ASN A 186 5.60 -4.67 -9.83
CA ASN A 186 4.46 -5.43 -9.34
C ASN A 186 3.27 -5.25 -10.26
N ALA A 187 2.47 -6.31 -10.42
CA ALA A 187 1.27 -6.32 -11.25
C ALA A 187 0.05 -6.74 -10.43
N PHE A 188 -1.14 -6.22 -10.81
CA PHE A 188 -2.36 -6.42 -10.04
C PHE A 188 -3.54 -6.73 -10.97
N THR A 189 -4.25 -7.80 -10.64
CA THR A 189 -5.54 -8.10 -11.25
C THR A 189 -6.63 -7.19 -10.72
N VAL A 190 -7.67 -7.02 -11.51
CA VAL A 190 -8.93 -6.38 -11.09
C VAL A 190 -9.94 -7.48 -10.80
N ASP A 191 -10.53 -7.46 -9.63
CA ASP A 191 -11.69 -8.30 -9.33
C ASP A 191 -12.88 -7.73 -10.09
N GLY A 192 -13.07 -8.19 -11.32
CA GLY A 192 -14.31 -7.99 -12.09
C GLY A 192 -15.19 -9.21 -11.94
N SER A 193 -16.48 -9.00 -11.78
CA SER A 193 -17.51 -10.05 -11.79
C SER A 193 -17.39 -10.92 -13.04
N ASP A 194 -16.67 -12.01 -12.97
CA ASP A 194 -16.72 -13.09 -13.95
C ASP A 194 -17.41 -14.28 -13.28
N PRO A 195 -18.58 -14.74 -13.80
CA PRO A 195 -19.24 -15.90 -13.27
C PRO A 195 -18.67 -17.16 -13.90
N SER A 196 -17.60 -17.70 -13.34
CA SER A 196 -17.26 -19.12 -13.56
C SER A 196 -16.45 -19.65 -12.39
N PRO A 197 -16.91 -20.71 -11.74
CA PRO A 197 -16.17 -21.33 -10.66
C PRO A 197 -15.15 -22.29 -11.25
N ASP A 198 -13.90 -21.92 -11.28
CA ASP A 198 -12.79 -22.88 -11.43
C ASP A 198 -12.14 -23.15 -10.06
N PRO A 199 -11.72 -24.39 -9.80
CA PRO A 199 -11.39 -24.83 -8.44
C PRO A 199 -10.25 -24.01 -7.86
N THR A 200 -10.55 -23.39 -6.76
CA THR A 200 -9.71 -22.55 -5.91
C THR A 200 -8.37 -23.23 -5.61
N PRO A 201 -7.21 -22.67 -6.06
CA PRO A 201 -5.98 -22.86 -5.32
C PRO A 201 -6.21 -22.17 -3.97
N SER A 202 -5.96 -22.88 -2.87
CA SER A 202 -6.05 -22.33 -1.52
C SER A 202 -5.40 -20.97 -1.47
N GLU A 203 -6.21 -19.92 -1.27
CA GLU A 203 -5.77 -18.57 -0.98
C GLU A 203 -4.76 -18.66 0.16
N PRO A 204 -3.52 -18.10 0.01
CA PRO A 204 -2.70 -17.92 1.19
C PRO A 204 -3.57 -17.15 2.19
N PRO A 205 -3.72 -17.60 3.43
CA PRO A 205 -4.65 -17.01 4.36
C PRO A 205 -4.39 -15.49 4.37
N THR A 206 -5.43 -14.71 4.05
CA THR A 206 -5.41 -13.25 4.27
C THR A 206 -4.87 -13.07 5.68
N PRO A 207 -3.77 -12.34 5.89
CA PRO A 207 -3.22 -12.22 7.22
C PRO A 207 -4.33 -11.74 8.14
N GLU A 208 -4.83 -12.67 8.97
CA GLU A 208 -5.99 -12.42 9.82
C GLU A 208 -5.58 -11.32 10.81
N VAL A 209 -6.38 -10.26 10.88
CA VAL A 209 -6.20 -9.26 11.92
C VAL A 209 -6.23 -10.00 13.26
N PRO A 210 -5.20 -9.88 14.10
CA PRO A 210 -5.18 -10.56 15.38
C PRO A 210 -6.47 -10.31 16.15
N LYS A 211 -7.11 -11.38 16.67
CA LYS A 211 -8.40 -11.28 17.39
C LYS A 211 -8.31 -10.39 18.64
N ASP A 212 -7.11 -10.17 19.14
CA ASP A 212 -6.78 -9.34 20.27
C ASP A 212 -6.27 -7.95 19.90
N ALA A 213 -6.40 -7.57 18.63
CA ALA A 213 -6.01 -6.22 18.16
C ALA A 213 -6.71 -5.14 19.00
N ILE A 214 -5.97 -4.06 19.28
CA ILE A 214 -6.45 -2.91 20.02
C ILE A 214 -7.10 -1.94 19.04
N SER A 215 -8.29 -1.45 19.36
CA SER A 215 -8.95 -0.39 18.61
C SER A 215 -8.84 0.94 19.38
N LEU A 216 -8.32 1.97 18.73
CA LEU A 216 -8.17 3.32 19.24
C LEU A 216 -8.93 4.28 18.34
N SER A 217 -9.79 5.15 18.92
CA SER A 217 -10.61 6.05 18.11
C SER A 217 -10.86 7.38 18.83
N ASP A 218 -11.01 8.44 18.04
CA ASP A 218 -11.54 9.74 18.47
C ASP A 218 -12.94 10.04 17.87
N GLY A 219 -13.54 9.05 17.19
CA GLY A 219 -14.79 9.18 16.48
C GLY A 219 -14.66 9.57 15.02
N THR A 220 -13.54 10.16 14.60
CA THR A 220 -13.23 10.53 13.20
C THR A 220 -12.27 9.52 12.56
N VAL A 221 -11.23 9.16 13.28
CA VAL A 221 -10.23 8.16 12.90
C VAL A 221 -10.30 6.98 13.86
N THR A 222 -10.31 5.77 13.33
CA THR A 222 -10.16 4.54 14.10
C THR A 222 -8.91 3.81 13.62
N VAL A 223 -8.02 3.49 14.55
CA VAL A 223 -6.76 2.76 14.31
C VAL A 223 -6.83 1.42 14.99
N ARG A 224 -6.52 0.33 14.27
CA ARG A 224 -6.27 -0.98 14.88
C ARG A 224 -4.77 -1.23 15.00
N ALA A 225 -4.32 -1.56 16.17
CA ALA A 225 -2.92 -1.82 16.47
C ALA A 225 -2.73 -3.20 17.08
N ARG A 226 -1.54 -3.76 16.93
CA ARG A 226 -1.19 -5.04 17.57
C ARG A 226 -1.06 -4.85 19.09
N ARG A 227 -1.41 -5.90 19.83
CA ARG A 227 -1.24 -5.91 21.28
C ARG A 227 0.20 -6.23 21.69
N ASP A 228 0.89 -7.04 20.90
CA ASP A 228 2.22 -7.57 21.15
C ASP A 228 3.36 -6.68 20.65
N PHE A 229 3.05 -5.62 19.88
CA PHE A 229 4.01 -4.63 19.39
C PHE A 229 3.28 -3.33 19.00
N PRO A 230 3.89 -2.14 19.15
CA PRO A 230 3.30 -0.85 18.75
C PRO A 230 3.25 -0.68 17.21
N GLN A 231 2.56 -1.58 16.54
CA GLN A 231 2.42 -1.66 15.09
C GLN A 231 0.97 -1.43 14.68
N VAL A 232 0.75 -0.50 13.75
CA VAL A 232 -0.57 -0.25 13.15
C VAL A 232 -0.87 -1.34 12.13
N ILE A 233 -2.02 -1.98 12.28
CA ILE A 233 -2.54 -3.02 11.39
C ILE A 233 -3.32 -2.37 10.26
N ASP A 234 -4.22 -1.45 10.60
CA ASP A 234 -5.01 -0.65 9.68
C ASP A 234 -5.61 0.58 10.37
N TYR A 235 -6.21 1.44 9.57
CA TYR A 235 -6.96 2.58 10.09
C TYR A 235 -8.11 2.95 9.16
N THR A 236 -9.14 3.56 9.72
CA THR A 236 -10.35 3.99 9.03
C THR A 236 -10.57 5.47 9.29
N VAL A 237 -10.85 6.25 8.24
CA VAL A 237 -11.21 7.66 8.30
C VAL A 237 -12.59 7.81 7.65
N GLY A 238 -13.61 8.12 8.42
CA GLY A 238 -14.98 8.07 7.94
C GLY A 238 -15.34 6.67 7.44
N HIS A 239 -15.58 6.53 6.13
CA HIS A 239 -15.86 5.26 5.47
C HIS A 239 -14.64 4.67 4.73
N ALA A 240 -13.53 5.40 4.65
CA ALA A 240 -12.33 4.96 3.96
C ALA A 240 -11.47 4.08 4.89
N HIS A 241 -11.25 2.84 4.48
CA HIS A 241 -10.36 1.90 5.16
C HIS A 241 -9.00 1.86 4.45
N MET A 242 -7.92 1.95 5.24
CA MET A 242 -6.55 1.93 4.75
C MET A 242 -5.77 0.84 5.49
N ALA A 243 -5.21 -0.09 4.72
CA ALA A 243 -4.37 -1.14 5.28
C ALA A 243 -3.05 -0.54 5.77
N GLY A 244 -2.68 -0.89 7.00
CA GLY A 244 -1.34 -0.74 7.51
C GLY A 244 -0.53 -2.02 7.20
N ARG A 245 0.40 -2.37 8.08
CA ARG A 245 1.18 -3.60 7.92
C ARG A 245 0.44 -4.78 8.55
N ILE A 246 -0.27 -5.54 7.72
CA ILE A 246 -0.85 -6.83 8.08
C ILE A 246 0.20 -7.89 7.71
N GLY A 247 0.75 -8.60 8.65
CA GLY A 247 1.76 -9.63 8.37
C GLY A 247 2.49 -10.01 9.64
N SER A 248 3.68 -10.60 9.50
CA SER A 248 4.51 -10.95 10.64
C SER A 248 4.73 -9.73 11.54
N PRO A 249 4.59 -9.89 12.87
CA PRO A 249 4.81 -8.79 13.79
C PRO A 249 6.23 -8.25 13.63
N LEU A 250 6.35 -6.94 13.73
CA LEU A 250 7.66 -6.33 13.96
C LEU A 250 8.16 -6.81 15.33
N THR A 251 9.43 -7.13 15.42
CA THR A 251 10.05 -7.62 16.67
C THR A 251 11.31 -6.84 17.02
N LYS A 252 11.72 -5.94 16.13
CA LYS A 252 12.97 -5.20 16.27
C LYS A 252 12.73 -3.71 16.30
N VAL A 253 13.59 -3.03 17.05
CA VAL A 253 13.71 -1.58 17.08
C VAL A 253 15.16 -1.24 16.75
N ARG A 254 15.36 -0.28 15.88
CA ARG A 254 16.69 0.20 15.53
C ARG A 254 17.10 1.31 16.47
N ILE A 255 18.15 1.09 17.25
CA ILE A 255 18.71 2.06 18.18
C ILE A 255 20.13 2.38 17.72
N ASN A 256 20.43 3.66 17.52
CA ASN A 256 21.74 4.13 17.04
C ASN A 256 22.25 3.39 15.78
N GLY A 257 21.32 3.03 14.87
CA GLY A 257 21.65 2.34 13.62
C GLY A 257 21.78 0.80 13.72
N THR A 258 21.60 0.21 14.90
CA THR A 258 21.65 -1.25 15.13
C THR A 258 20.27 -1.78 15.47
N ASP A 259 19.90 -2.94 14.92
CA ASP A 259 18.63 -3.61 15.18
C ASP A 259 18.70 -4.43 16.48
N HIS A 260 17.79 -4.16 17.40
CA HIS A 260 17.65 -4.85 18.68
C HIS A 260 16.29 -5.51 18.78
N VAL A 261 16.26 -6.77 19.23
CA VAL A 261 14.99 -7.47 19.46
C VAL A 261 14.36 -6.93 20.74
N ALA A 262 13.13 -6.40 20.59
CA ALA A 262 12.39 -5.86 21.72
C ALA A 262 11.59 -6.94 22.45
N THR A 263 11.64 -6.89 23.79
CA THR A 263 10.63 -7.52 24.65
C THR A 263 9.59 -6.47 24.98
N VAL A 264 8.34 -6.72 24.60
CA VAL A 264 7.25 -5.75 24.69
C VAL A 264 6.28 -6.16 25.79
N SER A 265 5.93 -5.21 26.67
CA SER A 265 4.89 -5.46 27.70
C SER A 265 3.49 -5.40 27.09
N ALA A 266 2.50 -5.97 27.78
CA ALA A 266 1.10 -5.70 27.48
C ALA A 266 0.85 -4.17 27.53
N PRO A 267 0.12 -3.61 26.56
CA PRO A 267 -0.10 -2.17 26.51
C PRO A 267 -1.07 -1.68 27.58
N THR A 268 -0.82 -0.47 28.05
CA THR A 268 -1.83 0.31 28.76
C THR A 268 -2.66 1.06 27.72
N THR A 269 -3.98 0.92 27.77
CA THR A 269 -4.89 1.47 26.76
C THR A 269 -5.92 2.41 27.37
N THR A 270 -6.27 3.45 26.58
CA THR A 270 -7.50 4.24 26.72
C THR A 270 -8.32 4.06 25.45
N GLY A 271 -9.53 4.67 25.36
CA GLY A 271 -10.31 4.59 24.11
C GLY A 271 -9.60 5.16 22.88
N SER A 272 -8.66 6.11 23.05
CA SER A 272 -7.96 6.80 21.98
C SER A 272 -6.44 6.70 22.02
N SER A 273 -5.86 5.98 22.98
CA SER A 273 -4.40 5.81 23.07
C SER A 273 -3.98 4.44 23.59
N ALA A 274 -2.81 4.01 23.22
CA ALA A 274 -2.12 2.84 23.75
C ALA A 274 -0.64 3.10 23.94
N SER A 275 -0.05 2.55 25.01
CA SER A 275 1.35 2.70 25.36
C SER A 275 1.96 1.36 25.68
N TRP A 276 3.11 1.06 25.09
CA TRP A 276 3.90 -0.16 25.29
C TRP A 276 5.25 0.18 25.87
N LYS A 277 5.67 -0.62 26.84
CA LYS A 277 7.03 -0.59 27.36
C LYS A 277 7.88 -1.60 26.59
N LEU A 278 9.03 -1.17 26.06
CA LEU A 278 9.97 -1.97 25.31
C LEU A 278 11.29 -2.05 26.08
N THR A 279 11.80 -3.27 26.25
CA THR A 279 13.10 -3.57 26.84
C THR A 279 13.90 -4.45 25.90
N PHE A 280 15.21 -4.51 26.06
CA PHE A 280 16.12 -5.17 25.13
C PHE A 280 17.08 -6.08 25.91
N ARG A 281 17.17 -7.34 25.49
CA ARG A 281 18.05 -8.32 26.16
C ARG A 281 19.53 -7.96 25.98
N ASP A 282 19.89 -7.46 24.82
CA ASP A 282 21.25 -7.09 24.42
C ASP A 282 21.62 -5.64 24.80
N LEU A 283 20.66 -4.87 25.32
CA LEU A 283 20.86 -3.54 25.89
C LEU A 283 20.25 -3.46 27.30
N PRO A 284 20.81 -4.18 28.30
CA PRO A 284 20.27 -4.15 29.65
C PRO A 284 20.29 -2.73 30.23
N GLY A 285 19.17 -2.32 30.84
CA GLY A 285 18.99 -0.99 31.40
C GLY A 285 18.44 0.06 30.42
N VAL A 286 18.35 -0.25 29.12
CA VAL A 286 17.63 0.58 28.15
C VAL A 286 16.16 0.20 28.13
N GLU A 287 15.30 1.19 28.25
CA GLU A 287 13.84 1.05 28.20
C GLU A 287 13.23 2.19 27.38
N LEU A 288 12.27 1.87 26.53
CA LEU A 288 11.52 2.84 25.73
C LEU A 288 10.01 2.68 26.00
N THR A 289 9.26 3.78 25.96
CA THR A 289 7.81 3.73 25.92
C THR A 289 7.33 4.24 24.56
N ALA A 290 6.76 3.34 23.77
CA ALA A 290 6.15 3.67 22.49
C ALA A 290 4.65 3.92 22.68
N ASN A 291 4.12 4.93 21.99
CA ASN A 291 2.73 5.34 22.09
C ASN A 291 2.09 5.46 20.72
N ILE A 292 0.82 5.04 20.63
CA ILE A 292 -0.09 5.41 19.56
C ILE A 292 -1.24 6.19 20.18
N LYS A 293 -1.51 7.37 19.65
CA LYS A 293 -2.62 8.24 20.08
C LYS A 293 -3.42 8.68 18.86
N VAL A 294 -4.74 8.70 19.02
CA VAL A 294 -5.68 9.26 18.04
C VAL A 294 -6.38 10.45 18.70
N SER A 295 -6.26 11.63 18.09
CA SER A 295 -6.96 12.84 18.53
C SER A 295 -7.11 13.83 17.38
N ASP A 296 -8.24 14.51 17.33
CA ASP A 296 -8.53 15.55 16.34
C ASP A 296 -8.38 15.08 14.88
N GLY A 297 -8.75 13.82 14.61
CA GLY A 297 -8.64 13.23 13.29
C GLY A 297 -7.21 12.82 12.88
N VAL A 298 -6.26 12.83 13.82
CA VAL A 298 -4.85 12.54 13.58
C VAL A 298 -4.39 11.35 14.42
N MET A 299 -3.70 10.40 13.78
CA MET A 299 -2.98 9.35 14.48
C MET A 299 -1.51 9.77 14.64
N THR A 300 -1.04 9.73 15.88
CA THR A 300 0.36 10.03 16.23
C THR A 300 1.03 8.80 16.81
N TRP A 301 2.20 8.45 16.26
CA TRP A 301 3.10 7.48 16.86
C TRP A 301 4.30 8.20 17.47
N SER A 302 4.70 7.86 18.70
CA SER A 302 5.79 8.56 19.40
C SER A 302 6.50 7.68 20.41
N ILE A 303 7.73 8.05 20.75
CA ILE A 303 8.47 7.56 21.92
C ILE A 303 8.40 8.66 22.98
N SER A 304 7.85 8.36 24.17
CA SER A 304 7.65 9.36 25.22
C SER A 304 8.64 9.25 26.39
N HIS A 305 9.19 8.08 26.65
CA HIS A 305 10.06 7.83 27.78
C HIS A 305 11.23 6.98 27.32
N ILE A 306 12.43 7.49 27.55
CA ILE A 306 13.68 6.77 27.26
C ILE A 306 14.43 6.67 28.57
N VAL A 307 14.62 5.46 29.09
CA VAL A 307 15.57 5.16 30.15
C VAL A 307 16.83 4.65 29.50
N ASP A 308 17.94 5.20 29.90
CA ASP A 308 19.25 4.99 29.30
C ASP A 308 20.28 4.71 30.41
N THR A 309 21.42 4.16 30.06
CA THR A 309 22.56 3.99 30.99
C THR A 309 23.70 4.91 30.56
N PRO A 310 24.56 5.37 31.48
CA PRO A 310 25.64 6.33 31.19
C PRO A 310 26.59 5.92 30.07
N ASP A 311 26.73 4.61 29.84
CA ASP A 311 27.58 3.98 28.84
C ASP A 311 26.85 3.61 27.54
N ARG A 312 25.53 3.82 27.47
CA ARG A 312 24.68 3.39 26.33
C ARG A 312 23.66 4.46 25.97
N ARG A 313 24.16 5.60 25.48
CA ARG A 313 23.25 6.69 25.08
C ARG A 313 22.42 6.34 23.88
N VAL A 314 21.10 6.42 24.04
CA VAL A 314 20.12 6.31 22.96
C VAL A 314 19.99 7.67 22.28
N ASN A 315 20.52 7.82 21.06
CA ASN A 315 20.49 9.07 20.32
C ASN A 315 19.43 9.05 19.21
N ILE A 316 19.21 7.89 18.58
CA ILE A 316 18.29 7.71 17.45
C ILE A 316 17.52 6.42 17.66
N VAL A 317 16.18 6.49 17.53
CA VAL A 317 15.29 5.34 17.56
C VAL A 317 14.45 5.35 16.28
N SER A 318 14.36 4.20 15.61
CA SER A 318 13.44 3.97 14.48
C SER A 318 12.85 2.56 14.54
N VAL A 319 11.72 2.35 13.86
CA VAL A 319 10.96 1.09 13.83
C VAL A 319 10.71 0.69 12.37
#